data_1481179aab74e968f8fbc46d34c9680f
#
_entry.id   1481179aab74e968f8fbc46d34c9680f
#
_cell.length_a   1.000
_cell.length_b   1.000
_cell.length_c   1.000
_cell.angle_alpha   90.00
_cell.angle_beta   90.00
_cell.angle_gamma   90.00
#
_symmetry.space_group_name_H-M   'P 1'
#
loop_
_entity.id
_entity.type
_entity.pdbx_description
1 polymer ?
#
loop_
_entity_poly.entity_id
_entity_poly.type
_entity_poly.pdbx_seq_one_letter_code
_entity_poly.pdbx_strand_id
1 'polypeptide(L)'
;MSCKWIFKRKEGIPGAEASRFKARLVARGFIQKEDADFNEVFSLVVKHNSIRMLPSMVALLDMELDQMDAKTAFLDGKLGEEILITETKGFEVKRKEDHVCLLNKSLYGLK
;
A
#
# COMPACT_ATOMS: atom_id res chain seq x y z
N MET A 1 -4.46 -15.23 -7.35
CA MET A 1 -4.42 -14.68 -5.99
C MET A 1 -5.71 -13.94 -5.67
N SER A 2 -6.13 -13.75 -4.41
CA SER A 2 -7.38 -13.08 -4.05
C SER A 2 -7.13 -11.74 -3.35
N CYS A 3 -8.12 -10.84 -3.44
CA CYS A 3 -8.10 -9.53 -2.77
C CYS A 3 -9.29 -9.39 -1.81
N LYS A 4 -9.21 -8.42 -0.93
CA LYS A 4 -10.32 -8.05 -0.04
C LYS A 4 -10.40 -6.53 0.13
N TRP A 5 -11.63 -6.03 0.29
CA TRP A 5 -11.85 -4.66 0.71
C TRP A 5 -11.72 -4.52 2.22
N ILE A 6 -11.01 -3.50 2.65
CA ILE A 6 -10.92 -3.09 4.06
C ILE A 6 -11.55 -1.72 4.16
N PHE A 7 -12.61 -1.62 4.96
CA PHE A 7 -13.33 -0.37 5.22
C PHE A 7 -12.99 0.10 6.64
N LYS A 8 -12.69 1.37 6.78
CA LYS A 8 -12.43 2.01 8.07
C LYS A 8 -13.11 3.37 8.12
N ARG A 9 -13.84 3.65 9.18
CA ARG A 9 -14.29 5.00 9.52
C ARG A 9 -13.16 5.68 10.30
N LYS A 10 -12.72 6.82 9.82
CA LYS A 10 -11.84 7.72 10.58
C LYS A 10 -12.72 8.71 11.32
N GLU A 11 -12.57 8.78 12.61
CA GLU A 11 -13.18 9.84 13.39
C GLU A 11 -12.47 11.15 13.07
N GLY A 12 -13.25 12.21 12.89
CA GLY A 12 -12.73 13.54 12.69
C GLY A 12 -12.23 14.14 14.01
N ILE A 13 -11.49 15.21 13.90
CA ILE A 13 -11.11 16.02 15.07
C ILE A 13 -12.20 17.06 15.29
N PRO A 14 -12.81 17.11 16.48
CA PRO A 14 -13.86 18.11 16.77
C PRO A 14 -13.36 19.52 16.46
N GLY A 15 -14.09 20.24 15.59
CA GLY A 15 -13.75 21.60 15.18
C GLY A 15 -12.70 21.74 14.06
N ALA A 16 -12.07 20.67 13.61
CA ALA A 16 -11.05 20.71 12.56
C ALA A 16 -11.35 19.81 11.34
N GLU A 17 -11.71 18.55 11.56
CA GLU A 17 -11.97 17.61 10.47
C GLU A 17 -13.27 16.83 10.67
N ALA A 18 -14.07 16.69 9.60
CA ALA A 18 -15.23 15.80 9.59
C ALA A 18 -14.82 14.33 9.56
N SER A 19 -15.67 13.45 10.12
CA SER A 19 -15.45 12.01 10.00
C SER A 19 -15.51 11.57 8.54
N ARG A 20 -14.61 10.67 8.12
CA ARG A 20 -14.55 10.16 6.75
C ARG A 20 -14.41 8.66 6.70
N PHE A 21 -15.01 8.05 5.68
CA PHE A 21 -14.82 6.64 5.38
C PHE A 21 -13.59 6.45 4.51
N LYS A 22 -12.84 5.41 4.78
CA LYS A 22 -11.68 5.00 3.99
C LYS A 22 -11.85 3.55 3.57
N ALA A 23 -11.76 3.31 2.26
CA ALA A 23 -11.74 1.97 1.67
C ALA A 23 -10.36 1.69 1.09
N ARG A 24 -9.87 0.47 1.26
CA ARG A 24 -8.64 -0.01 0.63
C ARG A 24 -8.87 -1.40 0.06
N LEU A 25 -8.47 -1.60 -1.18
CA LEU A 25 -8.31 -2.93 -1.75
C LEU A 25 -6.95 -3.47 -1.35
N VAL A 26 -6.90 -4.67 -0.79
CA VAL A 26 -5.68 -5.29 -0.26
C VAL A 26 -5.56 -6.70 -0.81
N ALA A 27 -4.43 -7.01 -1.42
CA ALA A 27 -4.10 -8.34 -1.87
C ALA A 27 -3.77 -9.25 -0.66
N ARG A 28 -4.06 -10.54 -0.78
CA ARG A 28 -3.69 -11.53 0.23
C ARG A 28 -2.28 -12.06 -0.05
N GLY A 29 -1.26 -11.21 0.09
CA GLY A 29 0.14 -11.53 -0.21
C GLY A 29 0.74 -12.68 0.61
N PHE A 30 0.11 -13.08 1.73
CA PHE A 30 0.54 -14.25 2.49
C PHE A 30 0.40 -15.58 1.73
N ILE A 31 -0.36 -15.59 0.62
CA ILE A 31 -0.51 -16.76 -0.27
C ILE A 31 0.65 -16.83 -1.28
N GLN A 32 1.37 -15.74 -1.50
CA GLN A 32 2.50 -15.69 -2.42
C GLN A 32 3.64 -16.58 -1.92
N LYS A 33 4.20 -17.35 -2.84
CA LYS A 33 5.34 -18.24 -2.61
C LYS A 33 6.61 -17.58 -3.12
N GLU A 34 7.64 -17.64 -2.29
CA GLU A 34 9.00 -17.25 -2.67
C GLU A 34 9.50 -18.12 -3.85
N ASP A 35 10.30 -17.56 -4.72
CA ASP A 35 10.80 -18.14 -5.96
C ASP A 35 9.77 -18.43 -7.06
N ALA A 36 8.46 -18.30 -6.79
CA ALA A 36 7.39 -18.50 -7.76
C ALA A 36 6.62 -17.21 -8.06
N ASP A 37 6.24 -16.49 -7.02
CA ASP A 37 5.40 -15.29 -7.11
C ASP A 37 6.20 -14.00 -6.84
N PHE A 38 7.36 -14.10 -6.23
CA PHE A 38 8.29 -12.99 -5.99
C PHE A 38 9.70 -13.54 -5.75
N ASN A 39 10.71 -12.81 -6.20
CA ASN A 39 12.13 -13.24 -6.09
C ASN A 39 12.84 -12.63 -4.88
N GLU A 40 12.48 -11.41 -4.50
CA GLU A 40 13.09 -10.73 -3.35
C GLU A 40 12.08 -9.87 -2.59
N VAL A 41 12.12 -9.96 -1.26
CA VAL A 41 11.39 -9.03 -0.38
C VAL A 41 12.35 -7.94 0.06
N PHE A 42 12.29 -6.80 -0.59
CA PHE A 42 13.07 -5.64 -0.19
C PHE A 42 12.19 -4.70 0.64
N SER A 43 12.27 -4.81 1.95
CA SER A 43 11.65 -3.84 2.86
C SER A 43 12.71 -2.93 3.45
N LEU A 44 12.84 -1.73 2.91
CA LEU A 44 13.64 -0.67 3.53
C LEU A 44 12.88 -0.14 4.77
N VAL A 45 13.09 -0.79 5.91
CA VAL A 45 12.58 -0.28 7.18
C VAL A 45 13.59 0.69 7.76
N VAL A 46 13.24 1.97 7.78
CA VAL A 46 14.06 3.00 8.42
C VAL A 46 14.09 2.76 9.94
N LYS A 47 15.30 2.62 10.48
CA LYS A 47 15.48 2.46 11.94
C LYS A 47 15.02 3.72 12.69
N HIS A 48 14.33 3.56 13.79
CA HIS A 48 13.88 4.69 14.64
C HIS A 48 15.02 5.64 15.04
N ASN A 49 16.23 5.12 15.24
CA ASN A 49 17.39 5.94 15.54
C ASN A 49 17.75 6.90 14.40
N SER A 50 17.63 6.47 13.14
CA SER A 50 17.87 7.34 11.99
C SER A 50 16.85 8.48 11.90
N ILE A 51 15.57 8.17 12.21
CA ILE A 51 14.52 9.19 12.23
C ILE A 51 14.78 10.24 13.34
N ARG A 52 15.32 9.82 14.49
CA ARG A 52 15.65 10.74 15.57
C ARG A 52 16.91 11.56 15.31
N MET A 53 17.87 10.98 14.58
CA MET A 53 19.13 11.63 14.25
C MET A 53 18.94 12.81 13.28
N LEU A 54 18.02 12.68 12.32
CA LEU A 54 17.76 13.74 11.34
C LEU A 54 17.31 15.07 11.96
N PRO A 55 16.29 15.14 12.85
CA PRO A 55 15.92 16.38 13.50
C PRO A 55 17.02 16.97 14.38
N SER A 56 17.84 16.11 14.98
CA SER A 56 18.98 16.60 15.77
C SER A 56 20.04 17.26 14.91
N MET A 57 20.31 16.72 13.72
CA MET A 57 21.22 17.35 12.74
C MET A 57 20.64 18.66 12.20
N VAL A 58 19.34 18.70 11.94
CA VAL A 58 18.64 19.92 11.50
C VAL A 58 18.81 21.03 12.52
N ALA A 59 18.59 20.73 13.81
CA ALA A 59 18.74 21.70 14.90
C ALA A 59 20.21 22.13 15.12
N LEU A 60 21.16 21.21 14.96
CA LEU A 60 22.59 21.49 15.14
C LEU A 60 23.18 22.35 14.01
N LEU A 61 22.71 22.13 12.79
CA LEU A 61 23.24 22.78 11.59
C LEU A 61 22.37 23.93 11.08
N ASP A 62 21.35 24.31 11.86
CA ASP A 62 20.39 25.39 11.54
C ASP A 62 19.79 25.24 10.12
N MET A 63 19.34 24.00 9.81
CA MET A 63 18.75 23.67 8.52
C MET A 63 17.23 23.77 8.56
N GLU A 64 16.61 24.00 7.41
CA GLU A 64 15.16 23.87 7.25
C GLU A 64 14.77 22.40 7.05
N LEU A 65 13.64 21.98 7.61
CA LEU A 65 13.12 20.63 7.52
C LEU A 65 11.71 20.63 6.91
N ASP A 66 11.57 20.04 5.74
CA ASP A 66 10.29 19.82 5.10
C ASP A 66 9.89 18.34 5.22
N GLN A 67 8.65 18.09 5.63
CA GLN A 67 8.08 16.75 5.66
C GLN A 67 7.11 16.57 4.50
N MET A 68 7.44 15.64 3.60
CA MET A 68 6.59 15.27 2.47
C MET A 68 6.06 13.84 2.63
N ASP A 69 4.79 13.62 2.30
CA ASP A 69 4.17 12.31 2.25
C ASP A 69 3.67 12.02 0.83
N ALA A 70 4.18 10.95 0.23
CA ALA A 70 3.74 10.53 -1.09
C ALA A 70 2.36 9.89 -1.01
N LYS A 71 1.37 10.51 -1.63
CA LYS A 71 0.05 9.90 -1.77
C LYS A 71 0.14 8.71 -2.73
N THR A 72 -0.34 7.54 -2.28
CA THR A 72 -0.45 6.33 -3.12
C THR A 72 0.86 5.79 -3.72
N ALA A 73 2.01 6.03 -3.08
CA ALA A 73 3.33 5.62 -3.59
C ALA A 73 3.38 4.14 -4.04
N PHE A 74 2.77 3.23 -3.26
CA PHE A 74 2.72 1.81 -3.61
C PHE A 74 1.83 1.51 -4.83
N LEU A 75 0.82 2.32 -5.11
CA LEU A 75 -0.11 2.11 -6.22
C LEU A 75 0.43 2.64 -7.55
N ASP A 76 1.51 3.39 -7.53
CA ASP A 76 2.14 3.94 -8.74
C ASP A 76 3.27 3.05 -9.27
N GLY A 77 3.76 2.10 -8.46
CA GLY A 77 4.77 1.12 -8.85
C GLY A 77 4.28 0.22 -9.98
N LYS A 78 5.03 0.16 -11.08
CA LYS A 78 4.82 -0.83 -12.13
C LYS A 78 5.31 -2.18 -11.63
N LEU A 79 4.52 -3.21 -11.87
CA LEU A 79 4.93 -4.59 -11.59
C LEU A 79 5.83 -5.08 -12.73
N GLY A 80 6.96 -5.70 -12.38
CA GLY A 80 7.82 -6.44 -13.31
C GLY A 80 7.34 -7.87 -13.54
N GLU A 81 6.43 -8.35 -12.70
CA GLU A 81 5.93 -9.72 -12.68
C GLU A 81 4.44 -9.77 -13.05
N GLU A 82 4.01 -10.86 -13.66
CA GLU A 82 2.61 -11.08 -13.99
C GLU A 82 1.86 -11.60 -12.75
N ILE A 83 1.06 -10.73 -12.14
CA ILE A 83 0.24 -11.10 -10.98
C ILE A 83 -1.22 -11.16 -11.38
N LEU A 84 -1.79 -12.37 -11.33
CA LEU A 84 -3.20 -12.64 -11.61
C LEU A 84 -4.00 -12.66 -10.31
N ILE A 85 -5.07 -11.87 -10.26
CA ILE A 85 -6.00 -11.82 -9.13
C ILE A 85 -7.41 -12.20 -9.55
N THR A 86 -8.12 -12.89 -8.67
CA THR A 86 -9.55 -13.13 -8.84
C THR A 86 -10.33 -11.84 -8.56
N GLU A 87 -11.42 -11.63 -9.30
CA GLU A 87 -12.30 -10.48 -9.08
C GLU A 87 -12.77 -10.41 -7.61
N THR A 88 -12.89 -9.21 -7.11
CA THR A 88 -13.39 -8.97 -5.75
C THR A 88 -14.91 -9.06 -5.71
N LYS A 89 -15.43 -9.67 -4.65
CA LYS A 89 -16.89 -9.75 -4.43
C LYS A 89 -17.54 -8.38 -4.55
N GLY A 90 -18.60 -8.30 -5.34
CA GLY A 90 -19.35 -7.08 -5.62
C GLY A 90 -18.86 -6.27 -6.82
N PHE A 91 -17.79 -6.70 -7.49
CA PHE A 91 -17.28 -6.12 -8.73
C PHE A 91 -17.16 -7.17 -9.85
N GLU A 92 -17.77 -8.31 -9.65
CA GLU A 92 -17.79 -9.42 -10.60
C GLU A 92 -18.55 -9.02 -11.88
N VAL A 93 -17.93 -9.23 -13.03
CA VAL A 93 -18.57 -8.95 -14.31
C VAL A 93 -19.42 -10.14 -14.70
N LYS A 94 -20.74 -9.95 -14.82
CA LYS A 94 -21.67 -11.00 -15.27
C LYS A 94 -21.18 -11.66 -16.56
N ARG A 95 -21.21 -12.98 -16.62
CA ARG A 95 -20.73 -13.84 -17.72
C ARG A 95 -19.21 -13.97 -17.88
N LYS A 96 -18.43 -13.51 -16.90
CA LYS A 96 -16.96 -13.64 -16.91
C LYS A 96 -16.44 -14.20 -15.58
N GLU A 97 -17.22 -15.08 -14.96
CA GLU A 97 -16.94 -15.65 -13.63
C GLU A 97 -15.60 -16.42 -13.56
N ASP A 98 -15.14 -16.96 -14.70
CA ASP A 98 -13.85 -17.68 -14.81
C ASP A 98 -12.68 -16.77 -15.21
N HIS A 99 -12.90 -15.45 -15.31
CA HIS A 99 -11.85 -14.54 -15.69
C HIS A 99 -11.04 -14.10 -14.46
N VAL A 100 -9.77 -13.82 -14.70
CA VAL A 100 -8.85 -13.25 -13.72
C VAL A 100 -8.38 -11.88 -14.22
N CYS A 101 -8.06 -11.00 -13.28
CA CYS A 101 -7.54 -9.67 -13.59
C CYS A 101 -6.01 -9.71 -13.54
N LEU A 102 -5.36 -9.21 -14.57
CA LEU A 102 -3.92 -8.95 -14.56
C LEU A 102 -3.66 -7.61 -13.89
N LEU A 103 -2.80 -7.59 -12.86
CA LEU A 103 -2.38 -6.36 -12.22
C LEU A 103 -1.33 -5.63 -13.06
N ASN A 104 -1.62 -4.40 -13.43
CA ASN A 104 -0.67 -3.52 -14.11
C ASN A 104 0.19 -2.70 -13.15
N LYS A 105 -0.30 -2.51 -11.93
CA LYS A 105 0.37 -1.74 -10.88
C LYS A 105 0.32 -2.45 -9.55
N SER A 106 1.26 -2.12 -8.69
CA SER A 106 1.33 -2.66 -7.34
C SER A 106 0.05 -2.40 -6.52
N LEU A 107 -0.26 -3.30 -5.62
CA LEU A 107 -1.42 -3.23 -4.73
C LEU A 107 -0.96 -3.45 -3.29
N TYR A 108 -1.64 -2.83 -2.33
CA TYR A 108 -1.37 -3.08 -0.92
C TYR A 108 -1.48 -4.56 -0.57
N GLY A 109 -0.53 -5.05 0.22
CA GLY A 109 -0.50 -6.44 0.69
C GLY A 109 0.23 -7.43 -0.21
N LEU A 110 0.82 -6.99 -1.32
CA LEU A 110 1.81 -7.76 -2.08
C LEU A 110 3.14 -7.79 -1.31
N LYS A 111 3.89 -8.89 -1.48
CA LYS A 111 5.27 -9.02 -1.00
C LYS A 111 6.24 -8.49 -2.03
#